data_5aecb984d413dbfa3e645b96e82b9790
#
_entry.id   5aecb984d413dbfa3e645b96e82b9790
#
_cell.length_a   1.000
_cell.length_b   1.000
_cell.length_c   1.000
_cell.angle_alpha   90.00
_cell.angle_beta   90.00
_cell.angle_gamma   90.00
#
_symmetry.space_group_name_H-M   'P 1'
#
loop_
_entity.id
_entity.type
_entity.pdbx_description
1 polymer ?
#
loop_
_entity_poly.entity_id
_entity_poly.type
_entity_poly.pdbx_seq_one_letter_code
_entity_poly.pdbx_strand_id
1 'polypeptide(L)'
;AVLHLFPHWNWTEGQDIDLWAYYNNADEVELFVNGKSQGVRSKGKDDFHVMWRVKYESGTVKAVSRKEGKTVAEQEIRTAGEPAQIRLSPDRSTIQADGKDLSFITVEILDKDGNLCPNAENDVTFAVEGAGFIAGVDNGSPISMEKFKDNHRKAFYGKCLVVLQNNGEPGGVKVTATADGLEKATTAIKVK
;
A
#
# COMPACT_ATOMS: atom_id res chain seq x y z
N ALA A 1 -10.24 0.92 -17.11
CA ALA A 1 -8.80 1.04 -17.43
C ALA A 1 -7.98 0.76 -16.17
N VAL A 2 -6.85 0.10 -16.32
CA VAL A 2 -5.86 -0.12 -15.25
C VAL A 2 -4.60 0.64 -15.66
N LEU A 3 -4.01 1.32 -14.69
CA LEU A 3 -2.67 1.93 -14.79
C LEU A 3 -1.95 1.66 -13.49
N HIS A 4 -0.76 1.04 -13.55
CA HIS A 4 0.07 0.76 -12.38
C HIS A 4 1.50 1.24 -12.64
N LEU A 5 1.90 2.28 -11.91
CA LEU A 5 3.22 2.88 -11.94
C LEU A 5 4.04 2.38 -10.77
N PHE A 6 5.29 1.96 -11.01
CA PHE A 6 6.26 1.59 -9.99
C PHE A 6 7.70 1.77 -10.48
N PRO A 7 8.72 1.69 -9.62
CA PRO A 7 8.66 1.50 -8.17
C PRO A 7 8.16 2.75 -7.43
N HIS A 8 8.33 2.76 -6.11
CA HIS A 8 8.08 3.91 -5.24
C HIS A 8 8.96 5.13 -5.63
N TRP A 9 8.66 6.31 -5.03
CA TRP A 9 9.39 7.53 -5.33
C TRP A 9 10.11 8.11 -4.08
N ASN A 10 10.94 7.24 -3.42
CA ASN A 10 11.84 7.61 -2.33
C ASN A 10 13.22 6.96 -2.59
N TRP A 11 14.12 7.74 -3.19
CA TRP A 11 15.46 7.30 -3.58
C TRP A 11 16.50 8.32 -3.18
N THR A 12 17.75 8.11 -3.57
CA THR A 12 18.83 9.10 -3.40
C THR A 12 18.76 10.13 -4.52
N GLU A 13 18.89 11.42 -4.17
CA GLU A 13 18.83 12.52 -5.13
C GLU A 13 19.83 12.31 -6.28
N GLY A 14 19.34 12.48 -7.52
CA GLY A 14 20.11 12.29 -8.75
C GLY A 14 20.34 10.83 -9.18
N GLN A 15 19.85 9.84 -8.43
CA GLN A 15 19.91 8.42 -8.80
C GLN A 15 19.08 8.14 -10.07
N ASP A 16 19.60 7.31 -10.98
CA ASP A 16 18.84 6.85 -12.14
C ASP A 16 17.84 5.76 -11.72
N ILE A 17 16.57 6.01 -12.01
CA ILE A 17 15.45 5.13 -11.65
C ILE A 17 14.73 4.70 -12.93
N ASP A 18 14.50 3.40 -13.07
CA ASP A 18 13.64 2.82 -14.10
C ASP A 18 12.20 2.79 -13.59
N LEU A 19 11.35 3.67 -14.13
CA LEU A 19 9.92 3.72 -13.84
C LEU A 19 9.15 2.93 -14.89
N TRP A 20 8.31 2.04 -14.43
CA TRP A 20 7.53 1.12 -15.25
C TRP A 20 6.05 1.40 -15.09
N ALA A 21 5.33 1.45 -16.21
CA ALA A 21 3.87 1.59 -16.20
C ALA A 21 3.24 0.39 -16.91
N TYR A 22 2.51 -0.44 -16.15
CA TYR A 22 1.59 -1.43 -16.67
C TYR A 22 0.24 -0.80 -16.89
N TYR A 23 -0.35 -1.01 -18.06
CA TYR A 23 -1.66 -0.44 -18.35
C TYR A 23 -2.47 -1.29 -19.32
N ASN A 24 -3.80 -1.10 -19.31
CA ASN A 24 -4.70 -1.67 -20.30
C ASN A 24 -5.77 -0.67 -20.74
N ASN A 25 -6.49 -0.98 -21.81
CA ASN A 25 -7.57 -0.13 -22.36
C ASN A 25 -7.15 1.33 -22.59
N ALA A 26 -5.89 1.54 -22.96
CA ALA A 26 -5.31 2.81 -23.35
C ALA A 26 -4.31 2.61 -24.48
N ASP A 27 -4.07 3.64 -25.27
CA ASP A 27 -3.18 3.60 -26.42
C ASP A 27 -1.75 3.99 -26.03
N GLU A 28 -1.64 4.87 -25.03
CA GLU A 28 -0.38 5.47 -24.61
C GLU A 28 -0.38 5.86 -23.12
N VAL A 29 0.82 6.06 -22.59
CA VAL A 29 1.06 6.62 -21.25
C VAL A 29 2.09 7.73 -21.36
N GLU A 30 1.83 8.85 -20.70
CA GLU A 30 2.78 9.95 -20.49
C GLU A 30 3.23 9.97 -19.03
N LEU A 31 4.54 10.10 -18.83
CA LEU A 31 5.16 10.21 -17.50
C LEU A 31 5.52 11.66 -17.22
N PHE A 32 5.30 12.09 -15.99
CA PHE A 32 5.69 13.41 -15.48
C PHE A 32 6.52 13.26 -14.21
N VAL A 33 7.61 14.00 -14.08
CA VAL A 33 8.39 14.18 -12.84
C VAL A 33 8.26 15.64 -12.46
N ASN A 34 7.74 15.94 -11.28
CA ASN A 34 7.50 17.30 -10.79
C ASN A 34 6.76 18.18 -11.82
N GLY A 35 5.75 17.60 -12.49
CA GLY A 35 4.96 18.27 -13.52
C GLY A 35 5.63 18.40 -14.90
N LYS A 36 6.91 18.03 -15.04
CA LYS A 36 7.63 18.06 -16.32
C LYS A 36 7.49 16.72 -17.04
N SER A 37 6.97 16.74 -18.27
CA SER A 37 6.83 15.56 -19.11
C SER A 37 8.20 14.89 -19.40
N GLN A 38 8.22 13.59 -19.26
CA GLN A 38 9.33 12.69 -19.62
C GLN A 38 9.07 11.97 -20.95
N GLY A 39 8.02 12.40 -21.65
CA GLY A 39 7.59 11.86 -22.93
C GLY A 39 6.49 10.82 -22.83
N VAL A 40 5.87 10.58 -23.98
CA VAL A 40 4.80 9.61 -24.20
C VAL A 40 5.40 8.29 -24.67
N ARG A 41 4.86 7.16 -24.21
CA ARG A 41 5.22 5.82 -24.68
C ARG A 41 4.00 4.95 -24.89
N SER A 42 4.06 4.12 -25.93
CA SER A 42 3.05 3.12 -26.27
C SER A 42 3.66 1.73 -26.25
N LYS A 43 2.88 0.73 -25.85
CA LYS A 43 3.29 -0.68 -25.88
C LYS A 43 3.32 -1.20 -27.31
N GLY A 44 4.33 -2.01 -27.65
CA GLY A 44 4.28 -2.89 -28.78
C GLY A 44 3.26 -4.03 -28.59
N LYS A 45 3.05 -4.84 -29.63
CA LYS A 45 2.02 -5.89 -29.63
C LYS A 45 2.21 -6.92 -28.51
N ASP A 46 3.47 -7.23 -28.17
CA ASP A 46 3.82 -8.27 -27.20
C ASP A 46 4.33 -7.69 -25.87
N ASP A 47 4.26 -6.36 -25.68
CA ASP A 47 4.70 -5.68 -24.48
C ASP A 47 3.57 -5.64 -23.44
N PHE A 48 3.93 -5.82 -22.16
CA PHE A 48 3.01 -5.68 -21.03
C PHE A 48 3.08 -4.31 -20.39
N HIS A 49 4.19 -3.59 -20.56
CA HIS A 49 4.48 -2.30 -19.90
C HIS A 49 5.26 -1.36 -20.83
N VAL A 50 5.39 -0.13 -20.39
CA VAL A 50 6.36 0.86 -20.89
C VAL A 50 7.27 1.29 -19.75
N MET A 51 8.46 1.81 -20.08
CA MET A 51 9.48 2.14 -19.10
C MET A 51 10.17 3.45 -19.44
N TRP A 52 10.51 4.25 -18.44
CA TRP A 52 11.35 5.43 -18.54
C TRP A 52 12.53 5.30 -17.57
N ARG A 53 13.73 5.70 -17.99
CA ARG A 53 14.87 5.93 -17.10
C ARG A 53 14.96 7.43 -16.84
N VAL A 54 14.80 7.82 -15.59
CA VAL A 54 14.80 9.22 -15.16
C VAL A 54 15.67 9.39 -13.92
N LYS A 55 16.19 10.61 -13.70
CA LYS A 55 16.84 10.92 -12.44
C LYS A 55 15.81 11.19 -11.36
N TYR A 56 16.06 10.63 -10.18
CA TYR A 56 15.24 10.94 -9.02
C TYR A 56 15.42 12.41 -8.61
N GLU A 57 14.31 13.09 -8.47
CA GLU A 57 14.16 14.40 -7.84
C GLU A 57 13.01 14.29 -6.85
N SER A 58 13.23 14.74 -5.60
CA SER A 58 12.18 14.74 -4.58
C SER A 58 10.92 15.47 -5.07
N GLY A 59 9.74 14.96 -4.76
CA GLY A 59 8.45 15.52 -5.18
C GLY A 59 7.48 14.49 -5.71
N THR A 60 7.01 14.62 -6.94
CA THR A 60 5.98 13.76 -7.53
C THR A 60 6.42 13.08 -8.81
N VAL A 61 5.98 11.85 -8.99
CA VAL A 61 5.97 11.17 -10.28
C VAL A 61 4.53 10.78 -10.62
N LYS A 62 4.07 11.14 -11.83
CA LYS A 62 2.71 10.91 -12.28
C LYS A 62 2.70 10.26 -13.65
N ALA A 63 1.90 9.21 -13.80
CA ALA A 63 1.59 8.61 -15.09
C ALA A 63 0.15 8.94 -15.48
N VAL A 64 -0.06 9.25 -16.77
CA VAL A 64 -1.38 9.53 -17.35
C VAL A 64 -1.56 8.63 -18.57
N SER A 65 -2.53 7.75 -18.55
CA SER A 65 -2.88 6.92 -19.70
C SER A 65 -4.02 7.52 -20.50
N ARG A 66 -3.91 7.46 -21.85
CA ARG A 66 -4.90 8.03 -22.75
C ARG A 66 -5.38 6.99 -23.77
N LYS A 67 -6.64 7.12 -24.15
CA LYS A 67 -7.25 6.42 -25.27
C LYS A 67 -7.92 7.44 -26.20
N GLU A 68 -7.57 7.41 -27.49
CA GLU A 68 -8.08 8.38 -28.48
C GLU A 68 -7.89 9.84 -28.00
N GLY A 69 -6.72 10.12 -27.39
CA GLY A 69 -6.36 11.43 -26.83
C GLY A 69 -7.06 11.82 -25.51
N LYS A 70 -7.99 11.01 -25.00
CA LYS A 70 -8.71 11.25 -23.74
C LYS A 70 -8.06 10.51 -22.59
N THR A 71 -7.88 11.17 -21.44
CA THR A 71 -7.38 10.54 -20.21
C THR A 71 -8.36 9.48 -19.73
N VAL A 72 -7.87 8.26 -19.49
CA VAL A 72 -8.66 7.11 -19.00
C VAL A 72 -8.22 6.62 -17.62
N ALA A 73 -6.98 6.85 -17.22
CA ALA A 73 -6.50 6.63 -15.85
C ALA A 73 -5.29 7.52 -15.54
N GLU A 74 -5.12 7.81 -14.25
CA GLU A 74 -3.96 8.53 -13.71
C GLU A 74 -3.49 7.85 -12.44
N GLN A 75 -2.18 7.86 -12.21
CA GLN A 75 -1.58 7.45 -10.93
C GLN A 75 -0.45 8.41 -10.58
N GLU A 76 -0.44 8.86 -9.33
CA GLU A 76 0.61 9.71 -8.79
C GLU A 76 1.24 9.03 -7.57
N ILE A 77 2.56 9.11 -7.47
CA ILE A 77 3.36 8.68 -6.33
C ILE A 77 4.13 9.90 -5.85
N ARG A 78 4.18 10.11 -4.54
CA ARG A 78 4.90 11.22 -3.90
C ARG A 78 6.07 10.70 -3.09
N THR A 79 7.14 11.49 -3.05
CA THR A 79 8.19 11.30 -2.06
C THR A 79 7.58 11.47 -0.68
N ALA A 80 7.66 10.43 0.15
CA ALA A 80 7.26 10.49 1.55
C ALA A 80 8.37 11.06 2.42
N GLY A 81 7.97 11.76 3.48
CA GLY A 81 8.85 12.17 4.57
C GLY A 81 9.11 11.04 5.57
N GLU A 82 9.49 11.41 6.80
CA GLU A 82 9.70 10.46 7.89
C GLU A 82 8.38 9.79 8.32
N PRO A 83 8.41 8.50 8.72
CA PRO A 83 7.26 7.82 9.30
C PRO A 83 6.67 8.59 10.49
N ALA A 84 5.34 8.78 10.51
CA ALA A 84 4.65 9.56 11.53
C ALA A 84 3.37 8.91 12.05
N GLN A 85 2.67 8.13 11.22
CA GLN A 85 1.36 7.57 11.56
C GLN A 85 1.13 6.19 10.92
N ILE A 86 0.18 5.46 11.49
CA ILE A 86 -0.29 4.17 10.98
C ILE A 86 -1.67 4.36 10.36
N ARG A 87 -1.94 3.67 9.25
CA ARG A 87 -3.30 3.52 8.68
C ARG A 87 -3.70 2.06 8.68
N LEU A 88 -4.93 1.77 9.13
CA LEU A 88 -5.56 0.47 9.09
C LEU A 88 -6.70 0.48 8.06
N SER A 89 -6.64 -0.41 7.08
CA SER A 89 -7.63 -0.51 6.00
C SER A 89 -8.15 -1.95 5.91
N PRO A 90 -9.29 -2.28 6.55
CA PRO A 90 -9.91 -3.59 6.41
C PRO A 90 -10.49 -3.77 5.00
N ASP A 91 -10.35 -4.97 4.43
CA ASP A 91 -11.00 -5.35 3.16
C ASP A 91 -12.53 -5.35 3.29
N ARG A 92 -13.05 -5.67 4.48
CA ARG A 92 -14.46 -5.59 4.85
C ARG A 92 -14.63 -5.22 6.32
N SER A 93 -15.61 -4.36 6.56
CA SER A 93 -15.96 -3.87 7.90
C SER A 93 -17.04 -4.72 8.58
N THR A 94 -17.53 -5.79 7.90
CA THR A 94 -18.52 -6.73 8.44
C THR A 94 -18.16 -8.14 8.03
N ILE A 95 -18.16 -9.07 8.99
CA ILE A 95 -17.94 -10.52 8.82
C ILE A 95 -19.03 -11.31 9.53
N GLN A 96 -19.19 -12.60 9.16
CA GLN A 96 -20.20 -13.50 9.73
C GLN A 96 -19.73 -14.08 11.07
N ALA A 97 -20.67 -14.27 12.03
CA ALA A 97 -20.40 -14.88 13.33
C ALA A 97 -20.40 -16.41 13.24
N ASP A 98 -19.53 -17.00 12.42
CA ASP A 98 -19.47 -18.44 12.15
C ASP A 98 -18.18 -19.11 12.69
N GLY A 99 -17.35 -18.33 13.37
CA GLY A 99 -16.04 -18.79 13.87
C GLY A 99 -14.99 -19.02 12.79
N LYS A 100 -15.27 -18.66 11.52
CA LYS A 100 -14.39 -18.93 10.36
C LYS A 100 -14.14 -17.71 9.49
N ASP A 101 -15.12 -16.83 9.35
CA ASP A 101 -15.02 -15.66 8.47
C ASP A 101 -13.92 -14.70 8.95
N LEU A 102 -13.23 -14.08 8.01
CA LEU A 102 -12.02 -13.29 8.23
C LEU A 102 -12.19 -11.86 7.70
N SER A 103 -11.47 -10.92 8.29
CA SER A 103 -11.16 -9.62 7.69
C SER A 103 -9.65 -9.46 7.58
N PHE A 104 -9.19 -9.08 6.38
CA PHE A 104 -7.78 -8.80 6.07
C PHE A 104 -7.55 -7.30 6.21
N ILE A 105 -6.78 -6.90 7.21
CA ILE A 105 -6.55 -5.49 7.51
C ILE A 105 -5.15 -5.11 7.03
N THR A 106 -5.08 -4.36 5.94
CA THR A 106 -3.83 -3.78 5.45
C THR A 106 -3.38 -2.69 6.41
N VAL A 107 -2.12 -2.73 6.78
CA VAL A 107 -1.45 -1.78 7.66
C VAL A 107 -0.43 -1.01 6.84
N GLU A 108 -0.47 0.31 6.89
CA GLU A 108 0.45 1.18 6.16
C GLU A 108 1.11 2.18 7.09
N ILE A 109 2.41 2.35 6.91
CA ILE A 109 3.20 3.37 7.60
C ILE A 109 3.26 4.61 6.71
N LEU A 110 2.76 5.71 7.23
CA LEU A 110 2.62 6.96 6.48
C LEU A 110 3.43 8.07 7.15
N ASP A 111 3.82 9.05 6.33
CA ASP A 111 4.35 10.32 6.82
C ASP A 111 3.22 11.21 7.39
N LYS A 112 3.59 12.40 7.87
CA LYS A 112 2.62 13.37 8.41
C LYS A 112 1.59 13.87 7.39
N ASP A 113 1.90 13.79 6.09
CA ASP A 113 1.06 14.26 4.99
C ASP A 113 0.22 13.11 4.39
N GLY A 114 0.33 11.88 4.95
CA GLY A 114 -0.42 10.70 4.55
C GLY A 114 0.17 9.93 3.37
N ASN A 115 1.41 10.23 2.96
CA ASN A 115 2.10 9.47 1.94
C ASN A 115 2.68 8.19 2.52
N LEU A 116 2.61 7.07 1.78
CA LEU A 116 3.22 5.80 2.17
C LEU A 116 4.74 5.96 2.24
N CYS A 117 5.34 5.57 3.37
CA CYS A 117 6.79 5.53 3.58
C CYS A 117 7.35 4.19 3.08
N PRO A 118 7.85 4.09 1.84
CA PRO A 118 8.19 2.80 1.23
C PRO A 118 9.44 2.15 1.81
N ASN A 119 10.21 2.89 2.59
CA ASN A 119 11.43 2.40 3.26
C ASN A 119 11.19 2.12 4.76
N ALA A 120 9.94 2.23 5.25
CA ALA A 120 9.63 2.01 6.65
C ALA A 120 9.62 0.51 7.00
N GLU A 121 10.28 0.19 8.11
CA GLU A 121 10.40 -1.17 8.69
C GLU A 121 9.98 -1.19 10.16
N ASN A 122 9.11 -0.25 10.58
CA ASN A 122 8.63 -0.18 11.95
C ASN A 122 7.97 -1.49 12.38
N ASP A 123 8.26 -1.95 13.61
CA ASP A 123 7.59 -3.11 14.21
C ASP A 123 6.24 -2.66 14.75
N VAL A 124 5.16 -3.16 14.15
CA VAL A 124 3.78 -2.80 14.49
C VAL A 124 3.19 -3.86 15.40
N THR A 125 2.76 -3.45 16.59
CA THR A 125 2.07 -4.30 17.57
C THR A 125 0.56 -4.09 17.47
N PHE A 126 -0.19 -5.18 17.51
CA PHE A 126 -1.65 -5.22 17.40
C PHE A 126 -2.31 -5.65 18.71
N ALA A 127 -3.40 -4.97 19.08
CA ALA A 127 -4.31 -5.37 20.13
C ALA A 127 -5.73 -5.52 19.57
N VAL A 128 -6.42 -6.58 19.97
CA VAL A 128 -7.79 -6.88 19.55
C VAL A 128 -8.68 -6.99 20.78
N GLU A 129 -9.82 -6.29 20.74
CA GLU A 129 -10.85 -6.30 21.79
C GLU A 129 -12.21 -6.67 21.16
N GLY A 130 -13.02 -7.49 21.86
CA GLY A 130 -14.38 -7.84 21.43
C GLY A 130 -14.51 -9.23 20.80
N ALA A 131 -15.41 -9.36 19.81
CA ALA A 131 -15.86 -10.63 19.23
C ALA A 131 -14.89 -11.22 18.18
N GLY A 132 -13.58 -11.17 18.41
CA GLY A 132 -12.59 -11.70 17.48
C GLY A 132 -11.16 -11.77 18.07
N PHE A 133 -10.25 -12.30 17.28
CA PHE A 133 -8.84 -12.48 17.64
C PHE A 133 -7.94 -12.39 16.39
N ILE A 134 -6.62 -12.24 16.61
CA ILE A 134 -5.63 -12.26 15.53
C ILE A 134 -5.44 -13.70 15.07
N ALA A 135 -5.83 -14.00 13.83
CA ALA A 135 -5.58 -15.30 13.21
C ALA A 135 -4.14 -15.41 12.70
N GLY A 136 -3.56 -14.29 12.29
CA GLY A 136 -2.18 -14.22 11.85
C GLY A 136 -1.75 -12.82 11.42
N VAL A 137 -0.45 -12.67 11.22
CA VAL A 137 0.20 -11.44 10.74
C VAL A 137 1.18 -11.77 9.62
N ASP A 138 1.35 -10.87 8.65
CA ASP A 138 2.29 -11.04 7.54
C ASP A 138 2.79 -9.69 7.04
N ASN A 139 3.86 -9.69 6.23
CA ASN A 139 4.35 -8.48 5.56
C ASN A 139 4.79 -8.73 4.10
N GLY A 140 4.68 -9.98 3.63
CA GLY A 140 5.10 -10.37 2.27
C GLY A 140 6.61 -10.41 2.05
N SER A 141 7.43 -10.24 3.08
CA SER A 141 8.88 -10.34 2.95
C SER A 141 9.31 -11.80 2.75
N PRO A 142 10.04 -12.12 1.65
CA PRO A 142 10.46 -13.50 1.37
C PRO A 142 11.57 -13.99 2.30
N ILE A 143 12.17 -13.10 3.08
CA ILE A 143 13.29 -13.41 3.99
C ILE A 143 12.95 -13.24 5.47
N SER A 144 11.71 -12.83 5.80
CA SER A 144 11.29 -12.68 7.20
C SER A 144 11.22 -14.05 7.89
N MET A 145 11.80 -14.13 9.08
CA MET A 145 11.74 -15.30 9.97
C MET A 145 10.75 -15.09 11.12
N GLU A 146 9.99 -14.01 11.12
CA GLU A 146 8.99 -13.73 12.14
C GLU A 146 7.83 -14.73 12.05
N LYS A 147 7.23 -15.04 13.20
CA LYS A 147 6.10 -15.98 13.27
C LYS A 147 4.85 -15.36 12.63
N PHE A 148 4.11 -16.14 11.85
CA PHE A 148 2.80 -15.73 11.34
C PHE A 148 1.71 -15.65 12.43
N LYS A 149 1.81 -16.47 13.48
CA LYS A 149 0.91 -16.44 14.65
C LYS A 149 1.57 -15.64 15.76
N ASP A 150 1.45 -14.33 15.66
CA ASP A 150 1.93 -13.37 16.66
C ASP A 150 1.00 -12.16 16.69
N ASN A 151 1.25 -11.24 17.62
CA ASN A 151 0.52 -9.99 17.72
C ASN A 151 1.34 -8.79 17.24
N HIS A 152 2.47 -9.01 16.57
CA HIS A 152 3.29 -7.95 15.98
C HIS A 152 3.88 -8.39 14.65
N ARG A 153 4.25 -7.43 13.81
CA ARG A 153 4.91 -7.67 12.53
C ARG A 153 5.67 -6.42 12.09
N LYS A 154 6.91 -6.57 11.67
CA LYS A 154 7.64 -5.49 10.99
C LYS A 154 6.98 -5.15 9.66
N ALA A 155 6.92 -3.86 9.36
CA ALA A 155 6.54 -3.42 8.03
C ALA A 155 7.63 -3.82 7.01
N PHE A 156 7.21 -4.14 5.81
CA PHE A 156 8.06 -4.37 4.65
C PHE A 156 7.57 -3.50 3.51
N TYR A 157 8.45 -2.64 2.98
CA TYR A 157 8.05 -1.55 2.08
C TYR A 157 6.90 -0.69 2.62
N GLY A 158 6.96 -0.37 3.93
CA GLY A 158 5.98 0.45 4.62
C GLY A 158 4.63 -0.23 4.87
N LYS A 159 4.52 -1.55 4.68
CA LYS A 159 3.26 -2.30 4.82
C LYS A 159 3.42 -3.57 5.64
N CYS A 160 2.34 -3.94 6.33
CA CYS A 160 2.12 -5.28 6.85
C CYS A 160 0.63 -5.61 6.83
N LEU A 161 0.29 -6.82 7.27
CA LEU A 161 -1.07 -7.34 7.28
C LEU A 161 -1.37 -7.92 8.66
N VAL A 162 -2.57 -7.65 9.17
CA VAL A 162 -3.15 -8.41 10.28
C VAL A 162 -4.45 -9.05 9.81
N VAL A 163 -4.59 -10.35 10.06
CA VAL A 163 -5.78 -11.15 9.74
C VAL A 163 -6.59 -11.30 11.01
N LEU A 164 -7.80 -10.74 11.00
CA LEU A 164 -8.77 -10.87 12.08
C LEU A 164 -9.71 -12.03 11.79
N GLN A 165 -9.95 -12.89 12.79
CA GLN A 165 -10.97 -13.94 12.76
C GLN A 165 -12.01 -13.65 13.84
N ASN A 166 -13.30 -13.89 13.52
CA ASN A 166 -14.37 -13.83 14.52
C ASN A 166 -14.28 -15.05 15.47
N ASN A 167 -14.82 -14.93 16.68
CA ASN A 167 -14.85 -15.99 17.69
C ASN A 167 -16.16 -16.80 17.71
N GLY A 168 -17.03 -16.59 16.71
CA GLY A 168 -18.36 -17.25 16.61
C GLY A 168 -19.49 -16.48 17.28
N GLU A 169 -19.18 -15.39 18.00
CA GLU A 169 -20.19 -14.57 18.69
C GLU A 169 -20.43 -13.26 17.92
N PRO A 170 -21.69 -12.84 17.74
CA PRO A 170 -22.00 -11.51 17.20
C PRO A 170 -21.48 -10.39 18.11
N GLY A 171 -21.03 -9.30 17.51
CA GLY A 171 -20.54 -8.15 18.29
C GLY A 171 -19.66 -7.21 17.49
N GLY A 172 -19.02 -6.27 18.20
CA GLY A 172 -17.98 -5.41 17.65
C GLY A 172 -16.60 -5.96 17.93
N VAL A 173 -15.69 -5.77 16.98
CA VAL A 173 -14.25 -5.99 17.18
C VAL A 173 -13.53 -4.69 16.96
N LYS A 174 -12.69 -4.31 17.89
CA LYS A 174 -11.79 -3.16 17.79
C LYS A 174 -10.35 -3.67 17.63
N VAL A 175 -9.69 -3.22 16.56
CA VAL A 175 -8.27 -3.50 16.32
C VAL A 175 -7.49 -2.20 16.48
N THR A 176 -6.47 -2.23 17.34
CA THR A 176 -5.54 -1.11 17.57
C THR A 176 -4.14 -1.52 17.11
N ALA A 177 -3.49 -0.65 16.35
CA ALA A 177 -2.10 -0.80 15.94
C ALA A 177 -1.24 0.31 16.55
N THR A 178 -0.08 -0.06 17.07
CA THR A 178 0.91 0.84 17.67
C THR A 178 2.32 0.50 17.17
N ALA A 179 3.17 1.49 17.02
CA ALA A 179 4.60 1.34 16.78
C ALA A 179 5.34 2.52 17.43
N ASP A 180 6.60 2.31 17.80
CA ASP A 180 7.40 3.34 18.42
C ASP A 180 7.56 4.57 17.53
N GLY A 181 7.29 5.75 18.10
CA GLY A 181 7.40 7.04 17.42
C GLY A 181 6.28 7.36 16.44
N LEU A 182 5.26 6.50 16.29
CA LEU A 182 4.15 6.70 15.37
C LEU A 182 2.83 6.98 16.10
N GLU A 183 1.97 7.77 15.47
CA GLU A 183 0.60 7.92 15.89
C GLU A 183 -0.14 6.58 15.71
N LYS A 184 -0.80 6.10 16.80
CA LYS A 184 -1.57 4.86 16.81
C LYS A 184 -2.79 4.94 15.90
N ALA A 185 -3.18 3.82 15.32
CA ALA A 185 -4.41 3.68 14.56
C ALA A 185 -5.38 2.69 15.20
N THR A 186 -6.68 2.92 14.94
CA THR A 186 -7.75 2.01 15.40
C THR A 186 -8.78 1.84 14.29
N THR A 187 -9.25 0.61 14.11
CA THR A 187 -10.39 0.31 13.21
C THR A 187 -11.37 -0.62 13.90
N ALA A 188 -12.63 -0.63 13.42
CA ALA A 188 -13.69 -1.46 13.95
C ALA A 188 -14.29 -2.38 12.88
N ILE A 189 -14.53 -3.64 13.24
CA ILE A 189 -15.18 -4.66 12.42
C ILE A 189 -16.44 -5.10 13.12
N LYS A 190 -17.54 -5.25 12.39
CA LYS A 190 -18.81 -5.77 12.91
C LYS A 190 -18.90 -7.26 12.62
N VAL A 191 -19.22 -8.06 13.63
CA VAL A 191 -19.53 -9.50 13.52
C VAL A 191 -21.04 -9.67 13.64
N LYS A 192 -21.65 -10.32 12.62
CA LYS A 192 -23.12 -10.50 12.54
C LYS A 192 -23.50 -11.97 12.49
#